data_6aac319c1a241f243285b39d6f80706c
#
_entry.id   6aac319c1a241f243285b39d6f80706c
#
_cell.length_a   1.000
_cell.length_b   1.000
_cell.length_c   1.000
_cell.angle_alpha   90.00
_cell.angle_beta   90.00
_cell.angle_gamma   90.00
#
_symmetry.space_group_name_H-M   'P 1'
#
loop_
_entity.id
_entity.type
_entity.pdbx_description
1 polymer ?
#
loop_
_entity_poly.entity_id
_entity_poly.type
_entity_poly.pdbx_seq_one_letter_code
_entity_poly.pdbx_strand_id
1 'polypeptide(L)'
;IGYDIQNALREEFLNRNLEVPPIATVVTQIRVDENDKAFENPTKPIGKFMGKDEALEAAGNRGWIVKEDAGRGYRRVVASPAPQEIIELSAIKSMADNGQVVICCGGGGIPVVSNGKHLSGAPAVIDKDAAAALLAKNVGADTLIILTAVEKVAIGYGTENEKWLDKLSTAEA
;
A
#
# COMPACT_ATOMS: atom_id res chain seq x y z
N ILE A 1 3.80 -13.59 2.91
CA ILE A 1 2.42 -13.01 2.80
C ILE A 1 1.77 -13.48 1.50
N GLY A 2 2.31 -13.22 0.28
CA GLY A 2 1.68 -13.65 -0.97
C GLY A 2 1.43 -15.16 -1.05
N TYR A 3 2.41 -15.97 -0.64
CA TYR A 3 2.29 -17.42 -0.52
C TYR A 3 1.14 -17.82 0.43
N ASP A 4 1.05 -17.18 1.60
CA ASP A 4 0.03 -17.52 2.60
C ASP A 4 -1.39 -17.18 2.09
N ILE A 5 -1.54 -16.02 1.42
CA ILE A 5 -2.81 -15.61 0.80
C ILE A 5 -3.20 -16.58 -0.32
N GLN A 6 -2.24 -16.98 -1.16
CA GLN A 6 -2.49 -17.93 -2.25
C GLN A 6 -3.00 -19.28 -1.73
N ASN A 7 -2.38 -19.80 -0.67
CA ASN A 7 -2.81 -21.04 -0.05
C ASN A 7 -4.19 -20.90 0.61
N ALA A 8 -4.39 -19.84 1.40
CA ALA A 8 -5.67 -19.59 2.06
C ALA A 8 -6.82 -19.43 1.07
N LEU A 9 -6.61 -18.75 -0.05
CA LEU A 9 -7.60 -18.65 -1.12
C LEU A 9 -7.93 -20.02 -1.71
N ARG A 10 -6.90 -20.81 -2.03
CA ARG A 10 -7.11 -22.16 -2.56
C ARG A 10 -7.92 -23.03 -1.59
N GLU A 11 -7.57 -23.03 -0.31
CA GLU A 11 -8.29 -23.77 0.72
C GLU A 11 -9.75 -23.32 0.83
N GLU A 12 -10.00 -22.02 0.78
CA GLU A 12 -11.35 -21.46 0.90
C GLU A 12 -12.24 -21.83 -0.30
N PHE A 13 -11.72 -21.84 -1.53
CA PHE A 13 -12.44 -22.35 -2.69
C PHE A 13 -12.84 -23.83 -2.50
N LEU A 14 -11.90 -24.67 -2.06
CA LEU A 14 -12.15 -26.09 -1.81
C LEU A 14 -13.18 -26.32 -0.67
N ASN A 15 -13.07 -25.58 0.42
CA ASN A 15 -13.99 -25.67 1.56
C ASN A 15 -15.43 -25.31 1.17
N ARG A 16 -15.58 -24.43 0.18
CA ARG A 16 -16.90 -24.05 -0.37
C ARG A 16 -17.37 -24.92 -1.52
N ASN A 17 -16.64 -25.98 -1.87
CA ASN A 17 -16.90 -26.84 -3.03
C ASN A 17 -16.96 -26.04 -4.35
N LEU A 18 -16.12 -25.01 -4.48
CA LEU A 18 -15.99 -24.23 -5.69
C LEU A 18 -14.75 -24.69 -6.50
N GLU A 19 -14.82 -24.52 -7.82
CA GLU A 19 -13.67 -24.73 -8.66
C GLU A 19 -12.56 -23.71 -8.32
N VAL A 20 -11.34 -24.20 -8.14
CA VAL A 20 -10.20 -23.34 -7.83
C VAL A 20 -9.68 -22.71 -9.12
N PRO A 21 -9.79 -21.39 -9.31
CA PRO A 21 -9.19 -20.73 -10.46
C PRO A 21 -7.65 -20.77 -10.34
N PRO A 22 -6.91 -20.56 -11.44
CA PRO A 22 -5.49 -20.32 -11.35
C PRO A 22 -5.20 -19.09 -10.46
N ILE A 23 -4.34 -19.25 -9.45
CA ILE A 23 -3.98 -18.18 -8.52
C ILE A 23 -2.47 -17.94 -8.63
N ALA A 24 -2.06 -16.71 -8.91
CA ALA A 24 -0.65 -16.35 -9.02
C ALA A 24 -0.29 -15.20 -8.09
N THR A 25 0.91 -15.26 -7.52
CA THR A 25 1.50 -14.15 -6.77
C THR A 25 2.58 -13.50 -7.62
N VAL A 26 2.46 -12.21 -7.87
CA VAL A 26 3.38 -11.42 -8.69
C VAL A 26 4.17 -10.47 -7.81
N VAL A 27 5.50 -10.56 -7.87
CA VAL A 27 6.38 -9.53 -7.32
C VAL A 27 6.16 -8.26 -8.14
N THR A 28 5.80 -7.17 -7.46
CA THR A 28 5.34 -5.95 -8.14
C THR A 28 6.24 -4.78 -7.80
N GLN A 29 6.77 -4.13 -8.82
CA GLN A 29 7.56 -2.91 -8.73
C GLN A 29 6.68 -1.71 -9.07
N ILE A 30 6.79 -0.66 -8.26
CA ILE A 30 6.05 0.59 -8.46
C ILE A 30 7.04 1.72 -8.69
N ARG A 31 6.99 2.30 -9.89
CA ARG A 31 7.82 3.45 -10.20
C ARG A 31 7.30 4.69 -9.47
N VAL A 32 8.24 5.43 -8.88
CA VAL A 32 8.00 6.72 -8.20
C VAL A 32 8.91 7.79 -8.80
N ASP A 33 8.55 9.05 -8.55
CA ASP A 33 9.41 10.18 -8.92
C ASP A 33 10.55 10.30 -7.89
N GLU A 34 11.79 10.32 -8.35
CA GLU A 34 12.96 10.51 -7.47
C GLU A 34 12.97 11.88 -6.80
N ASN A 35 12.29 12.88 -7.37
CA ASN A 35 12.16 14.24 -6.86
C ASN A 35 10.87 14.48 -6.06
N ASP A 36 10.14 13.41 -5.71
CA ASP A 36 8.93 13.56 -4.90
C ASP A 36 9.26 14.20 -3.54
N LYS A 37 8.50 15.21 -3.15
CA LYS A 37 8.68 15.94 -1.88
C LYS A 37 8.59 15.05 -0.64
N ALA A 38 8.00 13.88 -0.75
CA ALA A 38 7.96 12.89 0.33
C ALA A 38 9.37 12.45 0.77
N PHE A 39 10.37 12.50 -0.11
CA PHE A 39 11.75 12.18 0.24
C PHE A 39 12.38 13.25 1.12
N GLU A 40 12.00 14.53 0.96
CA GLU A 40 12.46 15.64 1.79
C GLU A 40 11.75 15.66 3.17
N ASN A 41 10.48 15.23 3.22
CA ASN A 41 9.67 15.23 4.44
C ASN A 41 9.01 13.86 4.68
N PRO A 42 9.73 12.88 5.21
CA PRO A 42 9.18 11.57 5.54
C PRO A 42 8.04 11.65 6.58
N THR A 43 6.91 11.03 6.27
CA THR A 43 5.72 11.04 7.13
C THR A 43 5.07 9.68 7.34
N LYS A 44 5.43 8.67 6.53
CA LYS A 44 4.79 7.34 6.61
C LYS A 44 5.31 6.55 7.82
N PRO A 45 4.48 6.29 8.86
CA PRO A 45 4.92 5.52 10.01
C PRO A 45 5.11 4.05 9.65
N ILE A 46 6.22 3.48 10.08
CA ILE A 46 6.53 2.05 9.91
C ILE A 46 7.06 1.43 11.20
N GLY A 47 7.03 0.09 11.24
CA GLY A 47 7.57 -0.67 12.37
C GLY A 47 6.72 -0.58 13.64
N LYS A 48 7.30 -1.02 14.76
CA LYS A 48 6.66 -1.03 16.07
C LYS A 48 6.61 0.37 16.69
N PHE A 49 5.72 0.55 17.67
CA PHE A 49 5.75 1.70 18.56
C PHE A 49 6.96 1.62 19.49
N MET A 50 7.56 2.76 19.77
CA MET A 50 8.72 2.94 20.65
C MET A 50 8.38 3.94 21.75
N GLY A 51 8.98 3.77 22.93
CA GLY A 51 9.01 4.80 23.95
C GLY A 51 9.92 5.97 23.52
N LYS A 52 9.84 7.09 24.22
CA LYS A 52 10.60 8.31 23.90
C LYS A 52 12.12 8.06 23.89
N ASP A 53 12.63 7.34 24.89
CA ASP A 53 14.06 7.09 25.03
C ASP A 53 14.57 6.16 23.91
N GLU A 54 13.82 5.09 23.59
CA GLU A 54 14.13 4.19 22.47
C GLU A 54 14.12 4.94 21.12
N ALA A 55 13.17 5.87 20.95
CA ALA A 55 13.08 6.68 19.73
C ALA A 55 14.26 7.64 19.59
N LEU A 56 14.71 8.28 20.68
CA LEU A 56 15.90 9.14 20.70
C LEU A 56 17.18 8.35 20.42
N GLU A 57 17.31 7.18 21.00
CA GLU A 57 18.42 6.27 20.73
C GLU A 57 18.44 5.82 19.26
N ALA A 58 17.28 5.43 18.69
CA ALA A 58 17.17 5.02 17.30
C ALA A 58 17.49 6.18 16.34
N ALA A 59 17.09 7.40 16.66
CA ALA A 59 17.43 8.60 15.89
C ALA A 59 18.95 8.86 15.92
N GLY A 60 19.59 8.81 17.09
CA GLY A 60 21.01 9.05 17.25
C GLY A 60 21.90 7.97 16.64
N ASN A 61 21.62 6.69 16.99
CA ASN A 61 22.51 5.58 16.62
C ASN A 61 22.27 5.01 15.23
N ARG A 62 21.03 5.15 14.70
CA ARG A 62 20.64 4.56 13.40
C ARG A 62 20.28 5.60 12.33
N GLY A 63 20.31 6.90 12.69
CA GLY A 63 19.91 7.98 11.78
C GLY A 63 18.42 7.89 11.36
N TRP A 64 17.56 7.27 12.18
CA TRP A 64 16.15 7.18 11.85
C TRP A 64 15.43 8.51 12.09
N ILE A 65 14.54 8.85 11.17
CA ILE A 65 13.57 9.90 11.43
C ILE A 65 12.43 9.26 12.21
N VAL A 66 12.15 9.80 13.40
CA VAL A 66 11.08 9.30 14.28
C VAL A 66 10.08 10.42 14.57
N LYS A 67 8.81 10.09 14.58
CA LYS A 67 7.71 11.02 14.92
C LYS A 67 6.78 10.37 15.93
N GLU A 68 6.14 11.19 16.73
CA GLU A 68 5.03 10.77 17.60
C GLU A 68 3.84 10.37 16.73
N ASP A 69 3.15 9.30 17.10
CA ASP A 69 2.04 8.72 16.34
C ASP A 69 0.78 8.60 17.21
N ALA A 70 -0.05 9.61 17.13
CA ALA A 70 -1.41 9.66 17.67
C ALA A 70 -1.51 9.30 19.17
N GLY A 71 -0.62 9.79 20.02
CA GLY A 71 -0.63 9.54 21.48
C GLY A 71 -0.20 8.13 21.90
N ARG A 72 0.14 7.25 20.95
CA ARG A 72 0.50 5.84 21.19
C ARG A 72 1.99 5.60 21.36
N GLY A 73 2.81 6.63 21.19
CA GLY A 73 4.26 6.59 21.23
C GLY A 73 4.91 7.04 19.94
N TYR A 74 6.15 6.67 19.73
CA TYR A 74 6.96 7.11 18.60
C TYR A 74 7.10 5.98 17.57
N ARG A 75 7.16 6.34 16.31
CA ARG A 75 7.45 5.40 15.23
C ARG A 75 8.49 5.97 14.28
N ARG A 76 9.26 5.08 13.65
CA ARG A 76 10.06 5.45 12.50
C ARG A 76 9.15 5.93 11.38
N VAL A 77 9.52 7.02 10.72
CA VAL A 77 8.83 7.50 9.51
C VAL A 77 9.78 7.42 8.32
N VAL A 78 9.20 7.08 7.17
CA VAL A 78 9.90 7.00 5.88
C VAL A 78 9.16 7.80 4.82
N ALA A 79 9.82 8.05 3.69
CA ALA A 79 9.16 8.64 2.52
C ALA A 79 8.01 7.75 2.03
N SER A 80 6.93 8.37 1.56
CA SER A 80 5.83 7.69 0.92
C SER A 80 5.43 8.46 -0.35
N PRO A 81 6.26 8.35 -1.42
CA PRO A 81 6.00 9.04 -2.67
C PRO A 81 4.76 8.49 -3.37
N ALA A 82 4.16 9.32 -4.23
CA ALA A 82 3.01 8.92 -5.02
C ALA A 82 3.39 7.84 -6.05
N PRO A 83 2.62 6.74 -6.15
CA PRO A 83 2.84 5.72 -7.17
C PRO A 83 2.50 6.26 -8.56
N GLN A 84 3.41 6.09 -9.53
CA GLN A 84 3.23 6.58 -10.90
C GLN A 84 2.93 5.48 -11.90
N GLU A 85 3.60 4.33 -11.77
CA GLU A 85 3.51 3.24 -12.74
C GLU A 85 3.73 1.89 -12.07
N ILE A 86 2.99 0.88 -12.51
CA ILE A 86 3.18 -0.51 -12.13
C ILE A 86 3.96 -1.19 -13.24
N ILE A 87 5.17 -1.62 -12.97
CA ILE A 87 6.07 -2.17 -13.99
C ILE A 87 5.49 -3.46 -14.60
N GLU A 88 4.92 -4.32 -13.79
CA GLU A 88 4.34 -5.61 -14.18
C GLU A 88 2.88 -5.52 -14.64
N LEU A 89 2.35 -4.32 -14.89
CA LEU A 89 0.93 -4.09 -15.21
C LEU A 89 0.43 -4.95 -16.36
N SER A 90 1.20 -5.05 -17.45
CA SER A 90 0.78 -5.82 -18.63
C SER A 90 0.62 -7.31 -18.32
N ALA A 91 1.51 -7.88 -17.50
CA ALA A 91 1.43 -9.27 -17.06
C ALA A 91 0.24 -9.48 -16.12
N ILE A 92 0.05 -8.60 -15.15
CA ILE A 92 -1.08 -8.64 -14.21
C ILE A 92 -2.40 -8.58 -14.98
N LYS A 93 -2.53 -7.61 -15.90
CA LYS A 93 -3.74 -7.46 -16.70
C LYS A 93 -4.01 -8.68 -17.57
N SER A 94 -3.00 -9.21 -18.25
CA SER A 94 -3.15 -10.42 -19.08
C SER A 94 -3.64 -11.61 -18.26
N MET A 95 -3.13 -11.83 -17.06
CA MET A 95 -3.59 -12.90 -16.18
C MET A 95 -5.04 -12.67 -15.73
N ALA A 96 -5.39 -11.46 -15.32
CA ALA A 96 -6.75 -11.12 -14.88
C ALA A 96 -7.76 -11.27 -16.02
N ASP A 97 -7.45 -10.78 -17.22
CA ASP A 97 -8.31 -10.91 -18.41
C ASP A 97 -8.54 -12.38 -18.82
N ASN A 98 -7.63 -13.28 -18.44
CA ASN A 98 -7.77 -14.74 -18.62
C ASN A 98 -8.39 -15.46 -17.41
N GLY A 99 -9.07 -14.75 -16.52
CA GLY A 99 -9.81 -15.33 -15.40
C GLY A 99 -8.95 -15.83 -14.25
N GLN A 100 -7.70 -15.41 -14.15
CA GLN A 100 -6.82 -15.78 -13.05
C GLN A 100 -6.97 -14.81 -11.88
N VAL A 101 -6.84 -15.31 -10.66
CA VAL A 101 -6.73 -14.49 -9.45
C VAL A 101 -5.28 -14.06 -9.28
N VAL A 102 -5.03 -12.75 -9.25
CA VAL A 102 -3.68 -12.21 -9.19
C VAL A 102 -3.45 -11.49 -7.85
N ILE A 103 -2.50 -11.97 -7.07
CA ILE A 103 -2.03 -11.33 -5.84
C ILE A 103 -0.82 -10.48 -6.21
N CYS A 104 -0.97 -9.17 -6.15
CA CYS A 104 0.08 -8.22 -6.55
C CYS A 104 0.08 -6.96 -5.67
N CYS A 105 1.03 -6.08 -5.86
CA CYS A 105 1.20 -4.83 -5.10
C CYS A 105 1.25 -5.02 -3.58
N GLY A 106 1.71 -6.18 -3.08
CA GLY A 106 1.77 -6.48 -1.65
C GLY A 106 2.56 -5.43 -0.88
N GLY A 107 1.95 -4.89 0.21
CA GLY A 107 2.54 -3.82 1.02
C GLY A 107 2.66 -2.46 0.32
N GLY A 108 2.07 -2.29 -0.87
CA GLY A 108 2.19 -1.11 -1.73
C GLY A 108 3.16 -1.31 -2.91
N GLY A 109 3.75 -2.50 -3.05
CA GLY A 109 4.75 -2.81 -4.06
C GLY A 109 6.17 -2.37 -3.67
N ILE A 110 7.14 -2.72 -4.51
CA ILE A 110 8.55 -2.35 -4.33
C ILE A 110 8.77 -0.98 -5.00
N PRO A 111 9.08 0.08 -4.24
CA PRO A 111 9.31 1.40 -4.83
C PRO A 111 10.62 1.39 -5.63
N VAL A 112 10.54 1.84 -6.87
CA VAL A 112 11.69 1.95 -7.76
C VAL A 112 11.73 3.31 -8.45
N VAL A 113 12.94 3.79 -8.74
CA VAL A 113 13.18 4.93 -9.62
C VAL A 113 13.84 4.45 -10.90
N SER A 114 13.53 5.11 -12.02
CA SER A 114 14.10 4.78 -13.33
C SER A 114 15.19 5.76 -13.71
N ASN A 115 16.32 5.22 -14.08
CA ASN A 115 17.38 6.00 -14.69
C ASN A 115 17.63 5.47 -16.12
N GLY A 116 16.72 5.77 -17.01
CA GLY A 116 16.76 5.28 -18.40
C GLY A 116 16.45 3.79 -18.51
N LYS A 117 17.48 2.94 -18.61
CA LYS A 117 17.33 1.49 -18.80
C LYS A 117 17.35 0.70 -17.50
N HIS A 118 17.68 1.33 -16.40
CA HIS A 118 17.87 0.66 -15.10
C HIS A 118 16.82 1.09 -14.09
N LEU A 119 16.30 0.12 -13.33
CA LEU A 119 15.43 0.36 -12.17
C LEU A 119 16.26 0.15 -10.90
N SER A 120 16.24 1.13 -10.02
CA SER A 120 16.89 1.08 -8.71
C SER A 120 15.86 1.17 -7.61
N GLY A 121 16.03 0.41 -6.53
CA GLY A 121 15.15 0.52 -5.37
C GLY A 121 15.21 1.91 -4.73
N ALA A 122 14.05 2.48 -4.39
CA ALA A 122 13.94 3.73 -3.67
C ALA A 122 13.78 3.49 -2.15
N PRO A 123 14.40 4.31 -1.27
CA PRO A 123 14.29 4.17 0.18
C PRO A 123 12.94 4.72 0.68
N ALA A 124 11.86 4.08 0.32
CA ALA A 124 10.48 4.52 0.55
C ALA A 124 9.54 3.35 0.87
N VAL A 125 8.34 3.65 1.33
CA VAL A 125 7.22 2.70 1.43
C VAL A 125 6.00 3.35 0.80
N ILE A 126 5.52 2.79 -0.29
CA ILE A 126 4.36 3.29 -1.00
C ILE A 126 3.10 3.05 -0.18
N ASP A 127 2.16 3.97 -0.22
CA ASP A 127 0.85 3.76 0.37
C ASP A 127 0.09 2.68 -0.40
N LYS A 128 -0.35 1.63 0.31
CA LYS A 128 -0.99 0.47 -0.32
C LYS A 128 -2.35 0.80 -0.94
N ASP A 129 -3.08 1.77 -0.38
CA ASP A 129 -4.39 2.16 -0.89
C ASP A 129 -4.21 2.98 -2.17
N ALA A 130 -3.19 3.85 -2.23
CA ALA A 130 -2.80 4.55 -3.45
C ALA A 130 -2.32 3.60 -4.56
N ALA A 131 -1.52 2.58 -4.20
CA ALA A 131 -1.09 1.55 -5.16
C ALA A 131 -2.26 0.72 -5.67
N ALA A 132 -3.22 0.35 -4.80
CA ALA A 132 -4.42 -0.38 -5.18
C ALA A 132 -5.33 0.46 -6.10
N ALA A 133 -5.48 1.76 -5.83
CA ALA A 133 -6.24 2.68 -6.68
C ALA A 133 -5.59 2.83 -8.07
N LEU A 134 -4.25 2.95 -8.13
CA LEU A 134 -3.52 2.98 -9.40
C LEU A 134 -3.70 1.68 -10.17
N LEU A 135 -3.62 0.53 -9.50
CA LEU A 135 -3.84 -0.77 -10.12
C LEU A 135 -5.25 -0.88 -10.68
N ALA A 136 -6.28 -0.62 -9.86
CA ALA A 136 -7.68 -0.72 -10.25
C ALA A 136 -7.99 0.15 -11.48
N LYS A 137 -7.49 1.39 -11.50
CA LYS A 137 -7.62 2.29 -12.64
C LYS A 137 -6.99 1.72 -13.91
N ASN A 138 -5.77 1.18 -13.80
CA ASN A 138 -4.99 0.76 -14.96
C ASN A 138 -5.43 -0.60 -15.53
N VAL A 139 -5.95 -1.50 -14.70
CA VAL A 139 -6.55 -2.76 -15.21
C VAL A 139 -7.97 -2.54 -15.73
N GLY A 140 -8.60 -1.39 -15.44
CA GLY A 140 -9.99 -1.08 -15.80
C GLY A 140 -11.00 -1.81 -14.91
N ALA A 141 -10.73 -1.89 -13.60
CA ALA A 141 -11.63 -2.54 -12.66
C ALA A 141 -12.94 -1.75 -12.50
N ASP A 142 -14.06 -2.45 -12.47
CA ASP A 142 -15.39 -1.88 -12.23
C ASP A 142 -15.58 -1.49 -10.76
N THR A 143 -14.86 -2.17 -9.86
CA THR A 143 -15.01 -2.01 -8.41
C THR A 143 -13.65 -2.16 -7.72
N LEU A 144 -13.37 -1.27 -6.77
CA LEU A 144 -12.26 -1.39 -5.81
C LEU A 144 -12.82 -1.55 -4.40
N ILE A 145 -12.43 -2.63 -3.72
CA ILE A 145 -12.83 -2.88 -2.33
C ILE A 145 -11.61 -2.75 -1.44
N ILE A 146 -11.67 -1.87 -0.44
CA ILE A 146 -10.64 -1.70 0.58
C ILE A 146 -11.18 -2.21 1.90
N LEU A 147 -10.59 -3.28 2.42
CA LEU A 147 -10.92 -3.83 3.72
C LEU A 147 -10.20 -3.03 4.81
N THR A 148 -10.96 -2.48 5.74
CA THR A 148 -10.46 -1.61 6.82
C THR A 148 -11.06 -1.99 8.16
N ALA A 149 -10.44 -1.56 9.27
CA ALA A 149 -10.91 -1.78 10.63
C ALA A 149 -12.04 -0.84 11.05
N VAL A 150 -12.36 0.17 10.24
CA VAL A 150 -13.45 1.12 10.49
C VAL A 150 -14.62 0.84 9.55
N GLU A 151 -15.83 1.09 10.03
CA GLU A 151 -17.06 0.79 9.29
C GLU A 151 -17.27 1.76 8.11
N LYS A 152 -16.87 3.03 8.28
CA LYS A 152 -17.13 4.10 7.31
C LYS A 152 -15.94 5.03 7.20
N VAL A 153 -15.94 5.86 6.17
CA VAL A 153 -15.03 6.99 6.02
C VAL A 153 -15.57 8.18 6.83
N ALA A 154 -14.69 8.91 7.51
CA ALA A 154 -15.07 10.12 8.25
C ALA A 154 -14.41 11.37 7.67
N ILE A 155 -15.17 12.46 7.62
CA ILE A 155 -14.63 13.82 7.43
C ILE A 155 -14.32 14.38 8.80
N GLY A 156 -13.21 15.10 8.95
CA GLY A 156 -12.80 15.72 10.21
C GLY A 156 -12.55 14.71 11.33
N TYR A 157 -12.02 13.54 11.00
CA TYR A 157 -11.76 12.47 11.96
C TYR A 157 -10.96 12.95 13.18
N GLY A 158 -11.44 12.63 14.38
CA GLY A 158 -10.82 13.02 15.65
C GLY A 158 -11.01 14.49 16.04
N THR A 159 -11.89 15.23 15.35
CA THR A 159 -12.26 16.62 15.70
C THR A 159 -13.72 16.73 16.13
N GLU A 160 -14.11 17.88 16.69
CA GLU A 160 -15.51 18.16 17.08
C GLU A 160 -16.48 18.13 15.88
N ASN A 161 -15.98 18.26 14.66
CA ASN A 161 -16.75 18.25 13.42
C ASN A 161 -16.70 16.91 12.69
N GLU A 162 -16.36 15.83 13.39
CA GLU A 162 -16.31 14.47 12.82
C GLU A 162 -17.67 14.05 12.27
N LYS A 163 -17.70 13.65 11.01
CA LYS A 163 -18.90 13.16 10.33
C LYS A 163 -18.60 11.90 9.55
N TRP A 164 -19.27 10.81 9.89
CA TRP A 164 -19.20 9.52 9.19
C TRP A 164 -20.07 9.53 7.93
N LEU A 165 -19.52 9.01 6.82
CA LEU A 165 -20.17 9.04 5.51
C LEU A 165 -20.53 7.63 5.06
N ASP A 166 -21.78 7.45 4.63
CA ASP A 166 -22.24 6.25 3.94
C ASP A 166 -21.89 6.25 2.46
N LYS A 167 -21.84 7.43 1.86
CA LYS A 167 -21.54 7.64 0.45
C LYS A 167 -20.76 8.95 0.29
N LEU A 168 -19.83 8.93 -0.65
CA LEU A 168 -19.07 10.09 -1.09
C LEU A 168 -18.89 9.96 -2.60
N SER A 169 -19.30 10.95 -3.35
CA SER A 169 -19.02 11.01 -4.78
C SER A 169 -17.57 11.45 -5.03
N THR A 170 -17.04 11.15 -6.20
CA THR A 170 -15.69 11.60 -6.61
C THR A 170 -15.59 13.12 -6.75
N ALA A 171 -16.73 13.82 -6.87
CA ALA A 171 -16.75 15.28 -6.92
C ALA A 171 -16.75 15.91 -5.50
N GLU A 172 -17.10 15.14 -4.47
CA GLU A 172 -17.12 15.57 -3.06
C GLU A 172 -15.82 15.19 -2.33
N ALA A 173 -15.02 14.28 -2.89
CA ALA A 173 -13.74 13.82 -2.35
C ALA A 173 -12.60 14.76 -2.75
#